data_1b5b81ae23a35bd87b7860761f3ed024
#
_entry.id   1b5b81ae23a35bd87b7860761f3ed024
#
_cell.length_a   1.000
_cell.length_b   1.000
_cell.length_c   1.000
_cell.angle_alpha   90.00
_cell.angle_beta   90.00
_cell.angle_gamma   90.00
#
_symmetry.space_group_name_H-M   'P 1'
#
loop_
_entity.id
_entity.type
_entity.pdbx_description
1 polymer ?
#
loop_
_entity_poly.entity_id
_entity_poly.type
_entity_poly.pdbx_seq_one_letter_code
_entity_poly.pdbx_strand_id
1 'polypeptide(L)'
;MTSLGRKVFCGNLLGMVVFLLTSAFGWAGSPGDLKPRVPPERLEEAQSFQNPFTPSDAIIAKGKKLYEGKAFCSACHGLEGAGGRSGGRLTPPGAQPPTNFADAAWQAARTDGEMFWILKHGSHGTDMAPYMPLYLSEDEAWQIVTYIRMFGDM
;
A
#
# COMPACT_ATOMS: atom_id res chain seq x y z
N MET A 1 -53.27 -61.08 -36.79
CA MET A 1 -53.52 -59.62 -36.65
C MET A 1 -52.69 -59.17 -35.50
N THR A 2 -51.53 -58.60 -35.76
CA THR A 2 -50.43 -58.36 -34.87
C THR A 2 -50.43 -56.88 -34.38
N SER A 3 -50.55 -56.71 -33.09
CA SER A 3 -50.50 -55.42 -32.41
C SER A 3 -49.02 -55.11 -32.06
N LEU A 4 -48.51 -54.02 -32.60
CA LEU A 4 -47.16 -53.55 -32.39
C LEU A 4 -47.13 -52.66 -31.18
N GLY A 5 -46.53 -53.12 -30.05
CA GLY A 5 -46.33 -52.32 -28.85
C GLY A 5 -45.12 -51.38 -28.98
N ARG A 6 -45.38 -50.06 -28.97
CA ARG A 6 -44.31 -49.04 -28.91
C ARG A 6 -43.82 -48.92 -27.48
N LYS A 7 -42.57 -49.29 -27.26
CA LYS A 7 -41.81 -48.96 -26.01
C LYS A 7 -41.37 -47.52 -26.03
N VAL A 8 -41.85 -46.75 -25.11
CA VAL A 8 -41.41 -45.36 -24.87
C VAL A 8 -40.18 -45.45 -23.98
N PHE A 9 -39.03 -45.07 -24.52
CA PHE A 9 -37.78 -44.93 -23.78
C PHE A 9 -37.80 -43.57 -23.04
N CYS A 10 -37.96 -43.60 -21.73
CA CYS A 10 -37.83 -42.43 -20.91
C CYS A 10 -36.36 -42.22 -20.61
N GLY A 11 -35.70 -41.36 -21.39
CA GLY A 11 -34.31 -41.01 -21.16
C GLY A 11 -34.19 -40.01 -20.00
N ASN A 12 -33.63 -40.47 -18.90
CA ASN A 12 -33.20 -39.60 -17.81
C ASN A 12 -31.99 -38.75 -18.25
N LEU A 13 -32.22 -37.48 -18.58
CA LEU A 13 -31.16 -36.47 -18.70
C LEU A 13 -30.79 -36.01 -17.31
N LEU A 14 -29.76 -36.66 -16.71
CA LEU A 14 -29.08 -36.18 -15.52
C LEU A 14 -28.22 -34.97 -15.95
N GLY A 15 -28.77 -33.78 -15.79
CA GLY A 15 -28.05 -32.54 -16.05
C GLY A 15 -26.94 -32.37 -14.98
N MET A 16 -25.72 -32.62 -15.38
CA MET A 16 -24.52 -32.36 -14.57
C MET A 16 -24.26 -30.86 -14.55
N VAL A 17 -24.78 -30.20 -13.51
CA VAL A 17 -24.44 -28.78 -13.26
C VAL A 17 -23.01 -28.73 -12.79
N VAL A 18 -22.09 -28.41 -13.70
CA VAL A 18 -20.69 -28.10 -13.36
C VAL A 18 -20.68 -26.71 -12.74
N PHE A 19 -20.62 -26.63 -11.41
CA PHE A 19 -20.31 -25.39 -10.70
C PHE A 19 -18.85 -25.07 -10.95
N LEU A 20 -18.58 -24.19 -11.93
CA LEU A 20 -17.29 -23.54 -12.10
C LEU A 20 -17.08 -22.59 -10.90
N LEU A 21 -16.45 -23.09 -9.85
CA LEU A 21 -15.86 -22.25 -8.81
C LEU A 21 -14.74 -21.44 -9.46
N THR A 22 -15.07 -20.27 -9.96
CA THR A 22 -14.08 -19.25 -10.33
C THR A 22 -13.46 -18.77 -9.01
N SER A 23 -12.39 -19.44 -8.59
CA SER A 23 -11.49 -18.90 -7.57
C SER A 23 -10.95 -17.59 -8.11
N ALA A 24 -11.50 -16.47 -7.65
CA ALA A 24 -10.88 -15.18 -7.81
C ALA A 24 -9.53 -15.27 -7.05
N PHE A 25 -8.48 -15.71 -7.75
CA PHE A 25 -7.12 -15.49 -7.29
C PHE A 25 -6.93 -13.97 -7.29
N GLY A 26 -7.27 -13.35 -6.17
CA GLY A 26 -6.83 -12.01 -5.88
C GLY A 26 -5.31 -12.05 -6.00
N TRP A 27 -4.77 -11.27 -6.92
CA TRP A 27 -3.34 -11.05 -7.03
C TRP A 27 -2.91 -10.31 -5.76
N ALA A 28 -2.68 -11.05 -4.68
CA ALA A 28 -1.94 -10.55 -3.54
C ALA A 28 -0.55 -10.21 -4.10
N GLY A 29 -0.28 -8.93 -4.28
CA GLY A 29 1.07 -8.46 -4.53
C GLY A 29 1.98 -9.13 -3.51
N SER A 30 3.22 -9.48 -3.88
CA SER A 30 4.20 -10.01 -2.93
C SER A 30 4.08 -9.22 -1.64
N PRO A 31 3.98 -9.88 -0.47
CA PRO A 31 3.87 -9.16 0.80
C PRO A 31 5.00 -8.12 0.80
N GLY A 32 4.64 -6.84 0.78
CA GLY A 32 5.60 -5.77 0.85
C GLY A 32 6.47 -6.04 2.06
N ASP A 33 7.72 -5.59 2.05
CA ASP A 33 8.60 -5.76 3.20
C ASP A 33 7.95 -5.13 4.44
N LEU A 34 7.25 -5.96 5.23
CA LEU A 34 6.58 -5.55 6.46
C LEU A 34 7.56 -5.34 7.61
N LYS A 35 8.85 -5.60 7.40
CA LYS A 35 9.88 -5.31 8.39
C LYS A 35 9.97 -3.80 8.61
N PRO A 36 9.96 -3.31 9.88
CA PRO A 36 10.19 -1.91 10.17
C PRO A 36 11.50 -1.41 9.55
N ARG A 37 11.47 -0.23 8.93
CA ARG A 37 12.66 0.46 8.41
C ARG A 37 13.35 1.29 9.49
N VAL A 38 12.68 1.52 10.62
CA VAL A 38 13.26 2.08 11.83
C VAL A 38 14.21 1.04 12.44
N PRO A 39 15.42 1.40 12.85
CA PRO A 39 16.31 0.49 13.56
C PRO A 39 15.63 -0.12 14.81
N PRO A 40 15.84 -1.40 15.12
CA PRO A 40 15.17 -2.07 16.24
C PRO A 40 15.31 -1.33 17.56
N GLU A 41 16.49 -0.76 17.82
CA GLU A 41 16.80 -0.01 19.04
C GLU A 41 16.12 1.35 19.14
N ARG A 42 15.49 1.81 18.04
CA ARG A 42 14.75 3.08 17.95
C ARG A 42 13.26 2.89 17.72
N LEU A 43 12.82 1.65 17.62
CA LEU A 43 11.44 1.36 17.23
C LEU A 43 10.43 1.84 18.27
N GLU A 44 10.71 1.64 19.56
CA GLU A 44 9.86 2.11 20.65
C GLU A 44 9.77 3.65 20.67
N GLU A 45 10.90 4.34 20.50
CA GLU A 45 10.92 5.81 20.35
C GLU A 45 10.05 6.25 19.17
N ALA A 46 10.25 5.64 18.00
CA ALA A 46 9.51 5.99 16.80
C ALA A 46 8.00 5.78 16.98
N GLN A 47 7.60 4.67 17.59
CA GLN A 47 6.20 4.35 17.85
C GLN A 47 5.56 5.25 18.91
N SER A 48 6.35 5.90 19.76
CA SER A 48 5.85 6.83 20.76
C SER A 48 5.43 8.19 20.19
N PHE A 49 5.90 8.56 18.99
CA PHE A 49 5.48 9.79 18.33
C PHE A 49 4.01 9.76 17.94
N GLN A 50 3.31 10.84 18.24
CA GLN A 50 1.88 10.98 17.97
C GLN A 50 1.66 12.09 16.94
N ASN A 51 0.84 11.81 15.93
CA ASN A 51 0.45 12.81 14.98
C ASN A 51 -0.44 13.86 15.67
N PRO A 52 -0.04 15.15 15.70
CA PRO A 52 -0.84 16.19 16.35
C PRO A 52 -2.08 16.61 15.55
N PHE A 53 -2.17 16.17 14.28
CA PHE A 53 -3.28 16.55 13.42
C PHE A 53 -4.35 15.47 13.37
N THR A 54 -5.60 15.87 13.57
CA THR A 54 -6.75 15.06 13.20
C THR A 54 -6.92 15.14 11.66
N PRO A 55 -7.08 14.00 10.96
CA PRO A 55 -7.32 14.01 9.53
C PRO A 55 -8.52 14.89 9.16
N SER A 56 -8.32 15.76 8.18
CA SER A 56 -9.36 16.61 7.59
C SER A 56 -8.97 16.95 6.16
N ASP A 57 -9.94 17.32 5.32
CA ASP A 57 -9.69 17.67 3.92
C ASP A 57 -8.59 18.75 3.80
N ALA A 58 -8.58 19.72 4.70
CA ALA A 58 -7.59 20.79 4.71
C ALA A 58 -6.17 20.26 5.02
N ILE A 59 -6.00 19.36 5.98
CA ILE A 59 -4.71 18.76 6.33
C ILE A 59 -4.25 17.81 5.23
N ILE A 60 -5.15 16.98 4.70
CA ILE A 60 -4.88 16.06 3.59
C ILE A 60 -4.43 16.85 2.35
N ALA A 61 -5.12 17.95 2.00
CA ALA A 61 -4.74 18.79 0.86
C ALA A 61 -3.35 19.43 1.04
N LYS A 62 -3.00 19.86 2.26
CA LYS A 62 -1.65 20.37 2.57
C LYS A 62 -0.61 19.27 2.42
N GLY A 63 -0.85 18.07 2.99
CA GLY A 63 0.03 16.93 2.87
C GLY A 63 0.25 16.53 1.41
N LYS A 64 -0.82 16.48 0.62
CA LYS A 64 -0.75 16.24 -0.84
C LYS A 64 0.17 17.25 -1.55
N LYS A 65 -0.04 18.54 -1.31
CA LYS A 65 0.77 19.58 -1.91
C LYS A 65 2.26 19.47 -1.53
N LEU A 66 2.56 19.08 -0.31
CA LEU A 66 3.93 18.85 0.15
C LEU A 66 4.53 17.59 -0.49
N TYR A 67 3.79 16.50 -0.53
CA TYR A 67 4.18 15.21 -1.10
C TYR A 67 4.52 15.32 -2.60
N GLU A 68 3.70 16.01 -3.36
CA GLU A 68 3.87 16.20 -4.81
C GLU A 68 4.84 17.34 -5.15
N GLY A 69 4.95 18.35 -4.29
CA GLY A 69 5.71 19.57 -4.52
C GLY A 69 6.99 19.63 -3.69
N LYS A 70 6.97 20.38 -2.59
CA LYS A 70 8.16 20.77 -1.80
C LYS A 70 9.03 19.57 -1.40
N ALA A 71 8.45 18.48 -0.95
CA ALA A 71 9.16 17.28 -0.53
C ALA A 71 9.44 16.30 -1.68
N PHE A 72 8.73 16.45 -2.81
CA PHE A 72 8.92 15.67 -4.03
C PHE A 72 8.89 14.15 -3.81
N CYS A 73 8.11 13.68 -2.85
CA CYS A 73 7.98 12.25 -2.50
C CYS A 73 7.47 11.41 -3.67
N SER A 74 6.59 12.01 -4.48
CA SER A 74 5.98 11.39 -5.67
C SER A 74 7.00 10.92 -6.71
N ALA A 75 8.20 11.53 -6.76
CA ALA A 75 9.26 11.14 -7.69
C ALA A 75 9.75 9.70 -7.46
N CYS A 76 9.74 9.23 -6.23
CA CYS A 76 10.15 7.89 -5.87
C CYS A 76 8.96 6.99 -5.53
N HIS A 77 7.96 7.53 -4.81
CA HIS A 77 6.83 6.76 -4.33
C HIS A 77 5.63 6.76 -5.29
N GLY A 78 5.68 7.55 -6.38
CA GLY A 78 4.57 7.70 -7.34
C GLY A 78 3.47 8.62 -6.81
N LEU A 79 2.61 9.13 -7.71
CA LEU A 79 1.48 9.98 -7.35
C LEU A 79 0.41 9.24 -6.55
N GLU A 80 0.29 7.94 -6.78
CA GLU A 80 -0.67 7.03 -6.10
C GLU A 80 -0.01 6.25 -4.95
N GLY A 81 1.21 6.61 -4.56
CA GLY A 81 1.92 5.97 -3.46
C GLY A 81 2.35 4.52 -3.70
N ALA A 82 2.16 3.98 -4.90
CA ALA A 82 2.41 2.57 -5.19
C ALA A 82 3.91 2.19 -5.29
N GLY A 83 4.80 3.14 -5.04
CA GLY A 83 6.24 2.90 -5.01
C GLY A 83 6.84 2.54 -6.36
N GLY A 84 7.91 1.77 -6.34
CA GLY A 84 8.66 1.38 -7.54
C GLY A 84 7.89 0.56 -8.59
N ARG A 85 6.61 0.22 -8.34
CA ARG A 85 5.78 -0.56 -9.27
C ARG A 85 5.03 0.28 -10.29
N SER A 86 4.79 1.57 -10.05
CA SER A 86 3.92 2.40 -10.90
C SER A 86 4.57 3.71 -11.37
N GLY A 87 5.87 3.71 -11.65
CA GLY A 87 6.52 4.84 -12.31
C GLY A 87 7.31 5.75 -11.40
N GLY A 88 7.61 5.31 -10.19
CA GLY A 88 8.68 5.91 -9.40
C GLY A 88 10.04 5.67 -10.07
N ARG A 89 11.06 6.37 -9.61
CA ARG A 89 12.44 6.23 -10.08
C ARG A 89 12.84 4.77 -10.19
N LEU A 90 13.48 4.40 -11.29
CA LEU A 90 14.05 3.06 -11.46
C LEU A 90 15.00 2.76 -10.29
N THR A 91 14.65 1.74 -9.52
CA THR A 91 15.50 1.27 -8.43
C THR A 91 16.71 0.57 -9.05
N PRO A 92 17.94 0.95 -8.72
CA PRO A 92 19.13 0.25 -9.18
C PRO A 92 19.08 -1.23 -8.80
N PRO A 93 19.69 -2.14 -9.60
CA PRO A 93 19.79 -3.54 -9.22
C PRO A 93 20.39 -3.71 -7.82
N GLY A 94 19.70 -4.45 -6.95
CA GLY A 94 20.14 -4.70 -5.57
C GLY A 94 19.74 -3.64 -4.53
N ALA A 95 19.24 -2.47 -4.96
CA ALA A 95 18.67 -1.49 -4.04
C ALA A 95 17.24 -1.85 -3.65
N GLN A 96 16.85 -1.49 -2.43
CA GLN A 96 15.46 -1.68 -2.00
C GLN A 96 14.54 -0.69 -2.69
N PRO A 97 13.42 -1.15 -3.26
CA PRO A 97 12.47 -0.25 -3.92
C PRO A 97 11.80 0.68 -2.92
N PRO A 98 11.35 1.87 -3.37
CA PRO A 98 10.49 2.73 -2.59
C PRO A 98 9.26 1.97 -2.08
N THR A 99 8.88 2.25 -0.84
CA THR A 99 7.72 1.62 -0.19
C THR A 99 6.45 1.85 -1.00
N ASN A 100 5.64 0.80 -1.14
CA ASN A 100 4.27 0.90 -1.63
C ASN A 100 3.35 1.31 -0.48
N PHE A 101 2.92 2.56 -0.47
CA PHE A 101 1.99 3.10 0.53
C PHE A 101 0.53 2.65 0.30
N ALA A 102 0.18 2.18 -0.90
CA ALA A 102 -1.13 1.63 -1.19
C ALA A 102 -1.31 0.16 -0.74
N ASP A 103 -0.27 -0.44 -0.14
CA ASP A 103 -0.36 -1.78 0.42
C ASP A 103 -1.06 -1.75 1.79
N ALA A 104 -2.28 -2.30 1.86
CA ALA A 104 -3.08 -2.31 3.08
C ALA A 104 -2.39 -3.04 4.25
N ALA A 105 -1.61 -4.11 3.97
CA ALA A 105 -0.87 -4.82 5.01
C ALA A 105 0.26 -3.95 5.56
N TRP A 106 0.94 -3.19 4.70
CA TRP A 106 1.95 -2.23 5.12
C TRP A 106 1.32 -1.09 5.95
N GLN A 107 0.19 -0.54 5.52
CA GLN A 107 -0.53 0.51 6.25
C GLN A 107 -0.91 0.05 7.65
N ALA A 108 -1.43 -1.17 7.78
CA ALA A 108 -1.79 -1.74 9.07
C ALA A 108 -0.58 -2.03 9.98
N ALA A 109 0.57 -2.33 9.39
CA ALA A 109 1.78 -2.71 10.12
C ALA A 109 2.64 -1.50 10.57
N ARG A 110 2.35 -0.28 10.10
CA ARG A 110 3.16 0.93 10.40
C ARG A 110 2.38 1.91 11.23
N THR A 111 3.05 2.47 12.26
CA THR A 111 2.52 3.61 12.99
C THR A 111 2.83 4.93 12.26
N ASP A 112 2.06 5.97 12.54
CA ASP A 112 2.37 7.32 12.05
C ASP A 112 3.74 7.78 12.54
N GLY A 113 4.08 7.44 13.78
CA GLY A 113 5.38 7.76 14.36
C GLY A 113 6.55 7.11 13.64
N GLU A 114 6.42 5.85 13.18
CA GLU A 114 7.45 5.21 12.36
C GLU A 114 7.66 5.95 11.04
N MET A 115 6.57 6.40 10.39
CA MET A 115 6.67 7.19 9.15
C MET A 115 7.32 8.55 9.40
N PHE A 116 6.92 9.23 10.47
CA PHE A 116 7.53 10.50 10.90
C PHE A 116 9.03 10.34 11.19
N TRP A 117 9.40 9.26 11.89
CA TRP A 117 10.79 8.95 12.20
C TRP A 117 11.63 8.82 10.91
N ILE A 118 11.09 8.12 9.89
CA ILE A 118 11.77 7.99 8.58
C ILE A 118 11.92 9.34 7.88
N LEU A 119 10.93 10.23 7.94
CA LEU A 119 11.05 11.58 7.40
C LEU A 119 12.14 12.39 8.12
N LYS A 120 12.32 12.14 9.41
CA LYS A 120 13.31 12.82 10.24
C LYS A 120 14.73 12.29 10.05
N HIS A 121 14.90 10.98 9.93
CA HIS A 121 16.21 10.32 9.99
C HIS A 121 16.63 9.62 8.69
N GLY A 122 15.72 9.54 7.69
CA GLY A 122 15.93 8.73 6.51
C GLY A 122 15.72 7.24 6.76
N SER A 123 15.96 6.44 5.73
CA SER A 123 15.92 4.98 5.80
C SER A 123 17.28 4.41 5.44
N HIS A 124 18.02 3.93 6.43
CA HIS A 124 19.37 3.42 6.25
C HIS A 124 19.45 2.31 5.20
N GLY A 125 20.47 2.38 4.36
CA GLY A 125 20.67 1.41 3.27
C GLY A 125 19.75 1.60 2.07
N THR A 126 19.06 2.74 1.99
CA THR A 126 18.20 3.12 0.85
C THR A 126 18.49 4.54 0.40
N ASP A 127 17.88 4.94 -0.74
CA ASP A 127 17.96 6.33 -1.25
C ASP A 127 17.05 7.31 -0.48
N MET A 128 16.31 6.85 0.52
CA MET A 128 15.45 7.71 1.34
C MET A 128 16.27 8.51 2.35
N ALA A 129 16.66 9.71 1.95
CA ALA A 129 17.40 10.64 2.80
C ALA A 129 16.50 11.30 3.87
N PRO A 130 17.08 11.85 4.97
CA PRO A 130 16.33 12.65 5.93
C PRO A 130 15.85 13.97 5.30
N TYR A 131 14.63 14.35 5.60
CA TYR A 131 14.01 15.59 5.12
C TYR A 131 13.97 16.69 6.18
N MET A 132 14.01 16.33 7.44
CA MET A 132 14.02 17.30 8.53
C MET A 132 15.42 17.53 9.11
N PRO A 133 15.71 18.74 9.58
CA PRO A 133 14.89 19.95 9.53
C PRO A 133 15.09 20.78 8.24
N LEU A 134 15.92 20.33 7.29
CA LEU A 134 16.36 21.17 6.17
C LEU A 134 15.25 21.48 5.16
N TYR A 135 14.42 20.50 4.84
CA TYR A 135 13.41 20.60 3.80
C TYR A 135 11.99 20.68 4.36
N LEU A 136 11.74 20.10 5.54
CA LEU A 136 10.43 20.03 6.16
C LEU A 136 10.50 20.48 7.62
N SER A 137 9.48 21.21 8.06
CA SER A 137 9.16 21.37 9.47
C SER A 137 8.49 20.10 10.01
N GLU A 138 8.39 19.97 11.34
CA GLU A 138 7.67 18.85 11.95
C GLU A 138 6.18 18.83 11.55
N ASP A 139 5.52 19.98 11.52
CA ASP A 139 4.13 20.09 11.08
C ASP A 139 3.94 19.62 9.63
N GLU A 140 4.84 20.02 8.73
CA GLU A 140 4.80 19.60 7.33
C GLU A 140 5.01 18.09 7.19
N ALA A 141 5.91 17.51 7.97
CA ALA A 141 6.14 16.07 7.99
C ALA A 141 4.88 15.32 8.46
N TRP A 142 4.20 15.78 9.51
CA TRP A 142 2.96 15.20 9.98
C TRP A 142 1.81 15.32 8.98
N GLN A 143 1.73 16.44 8.26
CA GLN A 143 0.75 16.61 7.18
C GLN A 143 1.01 15.61 6.03
N ILE A 144 2.28 15.35 5.69
CA ILE A 144 2.64 14.32 4.71
C ILE A 144 2.24 12.93 5.22
N VAL A 145 2.51 12.59 6.49
CA VAL A 145 2.09 11.32 7.10
C VAL A 145 0.58 11.15 7.01
N THR A 146 -0.19 12.21 7.33
CA THR A 146 -1.65 12.19 7.20
C THR A 146 -2.09 11.90 5.76
N TYR A 147 -1.42 12.49 4.77
CA TYR A 147 -1.73 12.23 3.36
C TYR A 147 -1.35 10.81 2.93
N ILE A 148 -0.22 10.26 3.40
CA ILE A 148 0.21 8.88 3.10
C ILE A 148 -0.84 7.87 3.57
N ARG A 149 -1.54 8.12 4.67
CA ARG A 149 -2.63 7.25 5.14
C ARG A 149 -3.77 7.11 4.14
N MET A 150 -4.04 8.14 3.35
CA MET A 150 -5.10 8.10 2.34
C MET A 150 -4.86 7.09 1.22
N PHE A 151 -3.60 6.70 0.97
CA PHE A 151 -3.31 5.66 -0.02
C PHE A 151 -3.78 4.27 0.39
N GLY A 152 -3.95 4.01 1.69
CA GLY A 152 -4.47 2.74 2.19
C GLY A 152 -5.98 2.59 2.04
N ASP A 153 -6.69 3.69 1.79
CA ASP A 153 -8.16 3.75 1.68
C ASP A 153 -8.62 3.75 0.21
N MET A 154 -7.67 3.77 -0.74
CA MET A 154 -7.93 3.74 -2.19
C MET A 154 -7.85 2.30 -2.72
#